data_b580b4cfe1fa12f71e9f06267281655f
#
_entry.id   b580b4cfe1fa12f71e9f06267281655f
#
_cell.length_a   1.000
_cell.length_b   1.000
_cell.length_c   1.000
_cell.angle_alpha   90.00
_cell.angle_beta   90.00
_cell.angle_gamma   90.00
#
_symmetry.space_group_name_H-M   'P 1'
#
loop_
_entity.id
_entity.type
_entity.pdbx_description
1 polymer ?
#
loop_
_entity_poly.entity_id
_entity_poly.type
_entity_poly.pdbx_seq_one_letter_code
_entity_poly.pdbx_strand_id
1 'polypeptide(L)' 'MTQSVQTQQTSDRNRLSDKELHYLKDFLSWELLAVKKCHDAANRSTDPQIRSLCEQIGRKHRQHYETLLQHLQS' A
#
# COMPACT_ATOMS: atom_id res chain seq x y z
N MET A 1 6.55 6.93 -16.40
CA MET A 1 5.83 6.69 -16.42
C MET A 1 5.16 6.95 -16.81
N THR A 2 5.16 7.00 -17.22
CA THR A 2 4.31 7.04 -17.47
C THR A 2 3.51 7.18 -17.75
N GLN A 3 3.25 7.25 -18.23
CA GLN A 3 2.28 7.17 -18.46
C GLN A 3 1.57 7.07 -18.76
N SER A 4 1.66 7.12 -19.31
CA SER A 4 0.73 6.88 -19.53
C SER A 4 0.09 6.55 -19.76
N VAL A 5 0.31 6.36 -20.11
CA VAL A 5 -0.56 5.87 -20.20
C VAL A 5 -1.29 5.66 -20.00
N GLN A 6 -1.29 5.55 -20.04
CA GLN A 6 -2.13 5.12 -19.84
C GLN A 6 -2.98 5.23 -19.22
N THR A 7 -2.68 5.13 -19.24
CA THR A 7 -3.50 5.25 -18.22
C THR A 7 -4.95 5.27 -18.17
N GLN A 8 -5.51 5.66 -18.97
CA GLN A 8 -6.92 5.78 -18.89
C GLN A 8 -7.65 4.48 -18.83
N GLN A 9 -7.09 3.48 -19.33
CA GLN A 9 -7.76 2.21 -19.27
C GLN A 9 -7.77 1.64 -17.88
N THR A 10 -6.91 2.11 -17.03
CA THR A 10 -6.84 1.56 -15.68
C THR A 10 -7.91 2.09 -14.76
N SER A 11 -8.68 3.07 -15.18
CA SER A 11 -9.79 3.55 -14.37
C SER A 11 -10.95 2.56 -14.39
N ASP A 12 -11.00 1.66 -15.36
CA ASP A 12 -11.99 0.61 -15.45
C ASP A 12 -11.33 -0.71 -15.07
N ARG A 13 -11.67 -1.19 -13.90
CA ARG A 13 -11.11 -2.41 -13.34
C ARG A 13 -11.34 -3.63 -14.24
N ASN A 14 -12.41 -3.64 -15.00
CA ASN A 14 -12.68 -4.74 -15.93
C ASN A 14 -11.71 -4.79 -17.08
N ARG A 15 -10.93 -3.74 -17.26
CA ARG A 15 -9.94 -3.66 -18.31
C ARG A 15 -8.53 -3.93 -17.82
N LEU A 16 -8.37 -4.19 -16.53
CA LEU A 16 -7.05 -4.52 -16.01
C LEU A 16 -6.58 -5.83 -16.62
N SER A 17 -5.36 -5.84 -17.09
CA SER A 17 -4.73 -7.07 -17.53
C SER A 17 -4.40 -7.93 -16.34
N ASP A 18 -4.15 -9.22 -16.58
CA ASP A 18 -3.71 -10.13 -15.53
C ASP A 18 -2.41 -9.64 -14.88
N LYS A 19 -1.54 -9.08 -15.68
CA LYS A 19 -0.27 -8.56 -15.21
C LYS A 19 -0.46 -7.36 -14.27
N GLU A 20 -1.35 -6.43 -14.66
CA GLU A 20 -1.65 -5.27 -13.83
C GLU A 20 -2.30 -5.67 -12.52
N LEU A 21 -3.22 -6.62 -12.58
CA LEU A 21 -3.86 -7.15 -11.37
C LEU A 21 -2.83 -7.80 -10.46
N HIS A 22 -1.88 -8.52 -11.03
CA HIS A 22 -0.82 -9.16 -10.27
C HIS A 22 0.05 -8.12 -9.56
N TYR A 23 0.41 -7.03 -10.25
CA TYR A 23 1.16 -5.94 -9.63
C TYR A 23 0.41 -5.32 -8.46
N LEU A 24 -0.89 -5.10 -8.62
CA LEU A 24 -1.68 -4.52 -7.54
C LEU A 24 -1.74 -5.45 -6.33
N LYS A 25 -1.83 -6.74 -6.55
CA LYS A 25 -1.78 -7.72 -5.46
C LYS A 25 -0.44 -7.68 -4.74
N ASP A 26 0.64 -7.56 -5.48
CA ASP A 26 1.96 -7.45 -4.89
C ASP A 26 2.08 -6.18 -4.04
N PHE A 27 1.60 -5.06 -4.54
CA PHE A 27 1.62 -3.81 -3.79
C PHE A 27 0.82 -3.93 -2.50
N LEU A 28 -0.35 -4.57 -2.55
CA LEU A 28 -1.15 -4.80 -1.35
C LEU A 28 -0.37 -5.61 -0.32
N SER A 29 0.30 -6.66 -0.77
CA SER A 29 1.09 -7.51 0.11
C SER A 29 2.24 -6.73 0.74
N TRP A 30 2.93 -5.91 -0.03
CA TRP A 30 4.04 -5.10 0.45
C TRP A 30 3.58 -4.07 1.48
N GLU A 31 2.47 -3.39 1.19
CA GLU A 31 1.96 -2.40 2.13
C GLU A 31 1.52 -3.04 3.45
N LEU A 32 0.88 -4.20 3.38
CA LEU A 32 0.47 -4.91 4.57
C LEU A 32 1.68 -5.36 5.39
N LEU A 33 2.72 -5.85 4.73
CA LEU A 33 3.96 -6.23 5.41
C LEU A 33 4.61 -5.01 6.06
N ALA A 34 4.61 -3.87 5.38
CA ALA A 34 5.17 -2.64 5.93
C ALA A 34 4.41 -2.20 7.19
N VAL A 35 3.08 -2.29 7.17
CA VAL A 35 2.26 -1.99 8.35
C VAL A 35 2.66 -2.88 9.52
N LYS A 36 2.81 -4.16 9.27
CA LYS A 36 3.20 -5.12 10.32
C LYS A 36 4.58 -4.81 10.87
N LYS A 37 5.53 -4.50 9.98
CA LYS A 37 6.89 -4.18 10.42
C LYS A 37 6.93 -2.91 11.24
N CYS A 38 6.17 -1.89 10.85
CA CYS A 38 6.09 -0.64 11.60
C CYS A 38 5.48 -0.87 12.98
N HIS A 39 4.44 -1.69 13.04
CA HIS A 39 3.80 -2.02 14.31
C HIS A 39 4.77 -2.75 15.24
N ASP A 40 5.48 -3.73 14.71
CA ASP A 40 6.48 -4.48 15.46
C ASP A 40 7.58 -3.57 15.98
N ALA A 41 8.11 -2.71 15.11
CA ALA A 41 9.17 -1.79 15.49
C ALA A 41 8.70 -0.84 16.58
N ALA A 42 7.48 -0.33 16.47
CA ALA A 42 6.93 0.56 17.49
C ALA A 42 6.84 -0.15 18.83
N ASN A 43 6.39 -1.40 18.83
CA ASN A 43 6.23 -2.17 20.07
C ASN A 43 7.56 -2.52 20.73
N ARG A 44 8.61 -2.68 19.91
CA ARG A 44 9.93 -3.05 20.43
C ARG A 44 10.78 -1.86 20.84
N SER A 45 10.44 -0.68 20.38
CA SER A 45 11.24 0.51 20.68
C SER A 45 10.93 1.02 22.09
N THR A 46 11.99 1.37 22.81
CA THR A 46 11.86 2.05 24.11
C THR A 46 11.97 3.56 23.93
N ASP A 47 12.34 4.03 22.75
CA ASP A 47 12.48 5.45 22.45
C ASP A 47 11.13 5.99 21.97
N PRO A 48 10.52 6.94 22.70
CA PRO A 48 9.20 7.47 22.30
C PRO A 48 9.19 8.13 20.92
N GLN A 49 10.29 8.75 20.53
CA GLN A 49 10.35 9.39 19.23
C GLN A 49 10.38 8.38 18.09
N ILE A 50 11.14 7.32 18.27
CA ILE A 50 11.20 6.23 17.28
C ILE A 50 9.85 5.53 17.20
N ARG A 51 9.24 5.28 18.36
CA ARG A 51 7.91 4.65 18.38
C ARG A 51 6.88 5.49 17.63
N SER A 52 6.86 6.80 17.88
CA SER A 52 5.93 7.71 17.22
C SER A 52 6.14 7.72 15.71
N LEU A 53 7.42 7.74 15.29
CA LEU A 53 7.75 7.73 13.87
C LEU A 53 7.26 6.44 13.20
N CYS A 54 7.50 5.31 13.83
CA CYS A 54 7.05 4.02 13.30
C CYS A 54 5.51 3.98 13.17
N GLU A 55 4.82 4.53 14.16
CA GLU A 55 3.35 4.58 14.11
C GLU A 55 2.86 5.47 12.97
N GLN A 56 3.51 6.61 12.75
CA GLN A 56 3.13 7.51 11.67
C GLN A 56 3.36 6.86 10.30
N ILE A 57 4.50 6.23 10.12
CA ILE A 57 4.81 5.54 8.86
C ILE A 57 3.84 4.39 8.63
N GLY A 58 3.52 3.65 9.69
CA GLY A 58 2.56 2.55 9.62
C GLY A 58 1.18 3.02 9.15
N ARG A 59 0.72 4.17 9.67
CA ARG A 59 -0.56 4.73 9.24
C ARG A 59 -0.56 5.10 7.75
N LYS A 60 0.55 5.63 7.25
CA LYS A 60 0.65 5.96 5.82
C LYS A 60 0.58 4.72 4.95
N HIS A 61 1.28 3.66 5.35
CA HIS A 61 1.22 2.39 4.62
C HIS A 61 -0.19 1.80 4.66
N ARG A 62 -0.88 1.91 5.78
CA ARG A 62 -2.26 1.45 5.88
C ARG A 62 -3.17 2.24 4.93
N GLN A 63 -2.99 3.55 4.83
CA GLN A 63 -3.76 4.37 3.90
C GLN A 63 -3.52 3.94 2.46
N HIS A 64 -2.27 3.66 2.11
CA HIS A 64 -1.93 3.15 0.78
C HIS A 64 -2.62 1.81 0.51
N TYR A 65 -2.60 0.93 1.49
CA TYR A 65 -3.23 -0.38 1.39
C TYR A 65 -4.73 -0.22 1.13
N GLU A 66 -5.39 0.63 1.90
CA GLU A 66 -6.83 0.85 1.76
C GLU A 66 -7.18 1.48 0.42
N THR A 67 -6.35 2.40 -0.05
CA THR A 67 -6.55 3.01 -1.36
C THR A 67 -6.45 1.98 -2.48
N LEU A 68 -5.43 1.13 -2.42
CA LEU A 68 -5.27 0.07 -3.40
C LEU A 68 -6.45 -0.90 -3.37
N LEU A 69 -6.88 -1.27 -2.17
CA LEU A 69 -7.99 -2.20 -2.00
C LEU A 69 -9.28 -1.64 -2.57
N GLN A 70 -9.55 -0.36 -2.33
CA GLN A 70 -10.72 0.31 -2.89
C GLN A 70 -10.69 0.30 -4.41
N HIS A 71 -9.53 0.51 -4.97
CA HIS A 71 -9.36 0.50 -6.43
C HIS A 71 -9.75 -0.86 -7.02
N LEU A 72 -9.42 -1.92 -6.32
CA LEU A 72 -9.75 -3.27 -6.78
C LEU A 72 -11.22 -3.61 -6.58
N GLN A 73 -11.89 -2.95 -5.66
CA GLN A 73 -13.27 -3.26 -5.30
C GLN A 73 -14.30 -2.36 -5.97
N SER A 74 -13.88 -1.21 -6.46
CA SER A 74 -14.82 -0.22 -7.00
C SER A 74 -15.28 -0.50 -8.43
#